data_d63ed3fe089423805e861e19b5fa9e7d
#
_entry.id   d63ed3fe089423805e861e19b5fa9e7d
#
_cell.length_a   1.000
_cell.length_b   1.000
_cell.length_c   1.000
_cell.angle_alpha   90.00
_cell.angle_beta   90.00
_cell.angle_gamma   90.00
#
_symmetry.space_group_name_H-M   'P 1'
#
loop_
_entity.id
_entity.type
_entity.pdbx_description
1 polymer ?
#
loop_
_entity_poly.entity_id
_entity_poly.type
_entity_poly.pdbx_seq_one_letter_code
_entity_poly.pdbx_strand_id
1 'polypeptide(L)'
;LGVLAFAGGLAWTGRAYSDRWGDLAILLPATALAIACLAWVVAKAPAYSSDHVPSPSLAFDYVLYLGCLVAGVELGYAQYRFPGLQALWDWLLLASAAAGFAAAYRFDNRFVLSLALATLGGWFGVRMARFAWVDAGSARVMSVGYAVVVAALGATTWHLRLKRHFLDTYLQVAALVGLSALTWGVMEHAVSPWLVAGLIAAAGVVAGGIRARHFSFVVYGAVAGYVAVSRVLLPHSPGIEASFFYVVVSSVAMVLALVVLARRIGRPA
;
A
#
# COMPACT_ATOMS: atom_id res chain seq x y z
N LEU A 1 4.05 -4.20 14.52
CA LEU A 1 5.29 -4.93 14.18
C LEU A 1 5.22 -6.41 14.58
N GLY A 2 4.78 -6.79 15.81
CA GLY A 2 4.74 -8.18 16.28
C GLY A 2 3.92 -9.12 15.38
N VAL A 3 2.73 -8.71 14.91
CA VAL A 3 1.91 -9.53 14.01
C VAL A 3 2.57 -9.76 12.66
N LEU A 4 3.24 -8.75 12.11
CA LEU A 4 3.99 -8.87 10.85
C LEU A 4 5.20 -9.80 11.01
N ALA A 5 5.93 -9.69 12.13
CA ALA A 5 7.06 -10.57 12.44
C ALA A 5 6.59 -12.02 12.60
N PHE A 6 5.44 -12.25 13.27
CA PHE A 6 4.87 -13.58 13.43
C PHE A 6 4.43 -14.19 12.10
N ALA A 7 3.70 -13.44 11.26
CA ALA A 7 3.28 -13.90 9.93
C ALA A 7 4.49 -14.18 9.02
N GLY A 8 5.53 -13.33 9.06
CA GLY A 8 6.78 -13.54 8.35
C GLY A 8 7.53 -14.77 8.84
N GLY A 9 7.55 -15.02 10.15
CA GLY A 9 8.12 -16.23 10.77
C GLY A 9 7.39 -17.49 10.32
N LEU A 10 6.07 -17.47 10.27
CA LEU A 10 5.28 -18.59 9.75
C LEU A 10 5.59 -18.88 8.28
N ALA A 11 5.67 -17.85 7.44
CA ALA A 11 6.02 -18.01 6.03
C ALA A 11 7.42 -18.62 5.85
N TRP A 12 8.41 -18.15 6.63
CA TRP A 12 9.77 -18.68 6.61
C TRP A 12 9.83 -20.12 7.10
N THR A 13 9.18 -20.42 8.22
CA THR A 13 9.12 -21.79 8.77
C THR A 13 8.47 -22.76 7.80
N GLY A 14 7.33 -22.35 7.18
CA GLY A 14 6.67 -23.14 6.16
C GLY A 14 7.61 -23.49 5.01
N ARG A 15 8.35 -22.50 4.51
CA ARG A 15 9.31 -22.71 3.41
C ARG A 15 10.50 -23.57 3.83
N ALA A 16 11.02 -23.42 5.05
CA ALA A 16 12.21 -24.13 5.52
C ALA A 16 11.95 -25.61 5.85
N TYR A 17 10.73 -25.94 6.27
CA TYR A 17 10.40 -27.28 6.79
C TYR A 17 9.33 -28.04 5.96
N SER A 18 8.87 -27.48 4.85
CA SER A 18 7.86 -28.12 3.98
C SER A 18 8.21 -29.53 3.53
N ASP A 19 9.49 -29.77 3.22
CA ASP A 19 9.96 -31.07 2.75
C ASP A 19 10.05 -32.12 3.86
N ARG A 20 10.12 -31.68 5.13
CA ARG A 20 10.21 -32.58 6.30
C ARG A 20 8.86 -32.92 6.90
N TRP A 21 7.95 -31.95 6.98
CA TRP A 21 6.67 -32.10 7.70
C TRP A 21 5.51 -32.36 6.77
N GLY A 22 5.67 -32.10 5.48
CA GLY A 22 4.61 -32.17 4.49
C GLY A 22 3.69 -30.94 4.51
N ASP A 23 3.08 -30.67 3.37
CA ASP A 23 2.27 -29.45 3.15
C ASP A 23 1.06 -29.36 4.09
N LEU A 24 0.40 -30.50 4.38
CA LEU A 24 -0.77 -30.52 5.26
C LEU A 24 -0.44 -30.16 6.71
N ALA A 25 0.73 -30.53 7.20
CA ALA A 25 1.16 -30.20 8.55
C ALA A 25 1.42 -28.70 8.75
N ILE A 26 1.62 -27.95 7.66
CA ILE A 26 1.77 -26.49 7.68
C ILE A 26 0.42 -25.81 7.44
N LEU A 27 -0.34 -26.26 6.45
CA LEU A 27 -1.60 -25.64 6.06
C LEU A 27 -2.69 -25.81 7.12
N LEU A 28 -2.87 -27.03 7.69
CA LEU A 28 -3.94 -27.26 8.65
C LEU A 28 -3.88 -26.36 9.89
N PRO A 29 -2.72 -26.20 10.58
CA PRO A 29 -2.62 -25.27 11.71
C PRO A 29 -2.79 -23.80 11.30
N ALA A 30 -2.31 -23.41 10.12
CA ALA A 30 -2.47 -22.05 9.62
C ALA A 30 -3.95 -21.73 9.32
N THR A 31 -4.64 -22.62 8.62
CA THR A 31 -6.09 -22.51 8.37
C THR A 31 -6.88 -22.49 9.68
N ALA A 32 -6.57 -23.39 10.61
CA ALA A 32 -7.24 -23.43 11.91
C ALA A 32 -7.05 -22.12 12.69
N LEU A 33 -5.83 -21.58 12.68
CA LEU A 33 -5.52 -20.30 13.31
C LEU A 33 -6.27 -19.14 12.63
N ALA A 34 -6.25 -19.07 11.30
CA ALA A 34 -6.97 -18.03 10.55
C ALA A 34 -8.47 -18.08 10.84
N ILE A 35 -9.08 -19.29 10.81
CA ILE A 35 -10.50 -19.48 11.11
C ILE A 35 -10.80 -19.10 12.57
N ALA A 36 -9.98 -19.52 13.53
CA ALA A 36 -10.17 -19.18 14.94
C ALA A 36 -10.10 -17.66 15.18
N CYS A 37 -9.14 -16.97 14.56
CA CYS A 37 -9.03 -15.52 14.62
C CYS A 37 -10.27 -14.83 14.04
N LEU A 38 -10.70 -15.22 12.84
CA LEU A 38 -11.86 -14.61 12.19
C LEU A 38 -13.16 -14.93 12.93
N ALA A 39 -13.34 -16.16 13.42
CA ALA A 39 -14.51 -16.53 14.22
C ALA A 39 -14.58 -15.70 15.52
N TRP A 40 -13.46 -15.54 16.22
CA TRP A 40 -13.39 -14.70 17.41
C TRP A 40 -13.71 -13.23 17.12
N VAL A 41 -13.18 -12.68 16.02
CA VAL A 41 -13.46 -11.31 15.58
C VAL A 41 -14.96 -11.16 15.26
N VAL A 42 -15.56 -12.09 14.52
CA VAL A 42 -17.00 -12.03 14.19
C VAL A 42 -17.85 -12.08 15.46
N ALA A 43 -17.49 -12.93 16.42
CA ALA A 43 -18.22 -13.05 17.70
C ALA A 43 -18.12 -11.79 18.56
N LYS A 44 -17.05 -11.03 18.46
CA LYS A 44 -16.81 -9.81 19.24
C LYS A 44 -17.11 -8.51 18.50
N ALA A 45 -17.45 -8.62 17.20
CA ALA A 45 -17.66 -7.45 16.35
C ALA A 45 -18.92 -6.67 16.77
N PRO A 46 -18.83 -5.34 16.85
CA PRO A 46 -19.99 -4.48 17.06
C PRO A 46 -20.96 -4.57 15.86
N ALA A 47 -22.15 -4.05 16.05
CA ALA A 47 -23.13 -3.92 14.96
C ALA A 47 -22.55 -3.07 13.84
N TYR A 48 -22.91 -3.42 12.59
CA TYR A 48 -22.49 -2.65 11.42
C TYR A 48 -23.15 -1.27 11.43
N SER A 49 -22.37 -0.24 11.12
CA SER A 49 -22.86 1.12 10.83
C SER A 49 -22.20 1.66 9.58
N SER A 50 -22.86 2.57 8.86
CA SER A 50 -22.26 3.33 7.76
C SER A 50 -21.28 4.41 8.25
N ASP A 51 -21.43 4.83 9.51
CA ASP A 51 -20.53 5.77 10.16
C ASP A 51 -19.35 5.08 10.81
N HIS A 52 -18.42 5.86 11.37
CA HIS A 52 -17.26 5.32 12.07
C HIS A 52 -17.66 4.55 13.33
N VAL A 53 -17.23 3.31 13.41
CA VAL A 53 -17.40 2.44 14.58
C VAL A 53 -16.02 2.21 15.20
N PRO A 54 -15.76 2.72 16.40
CA PRO A 54 -14.47 2.50 17.05
C PRO A 54 -14.24 1.02 17.33
N SER A 55 -12.99 0.59 17.22
CA SER A 55 -12.61 -0.78 17.55
C SER A 55 -12.92 -1.10 19.01
N PRO A 56 -13.50 -2.29 19.34
CA PRO A 56 -13.82 -2.64 20.72
C PRO A 56 -12.60 -2.69 21.64
N SER A 57 -11.45 -3.08 21.11
CA SER A 57 -10.19 -3.16 21.85
C SER A 57 -9.00 -3.28 20.91
N LEU A 58 -7.79 -2.96 21.38
CA LEU A 58 -6.56 -3.22 20.63
C LEU A 58 -6.36 -4.70 20.29
N ALA A 59 -6.78 -5.59 21.20
CA ALA A 59 -6.72 -7.04 20.95
C ALA A 59 -7.59 -7.46 19.76
N PHE A 60 -8.76 -6.83 19.59
CA PHE A 60 -9.63 -7.06 18.44
C PHE A 60 -8.90 -6.74 17.13
N ASP A 61 -8.24 -5.58 17.04
CA ASP A 61 -7.51 -5.20 15.85
C ASP A 61 -6.33 -6.15 15.57
N TYR A 62 -5.56 -6.52 16.59
CA TYR A 62 -4.43 -7.43 16.42
C TYR A 62 -4.87 -8.84 15.98
N VAL A 63 -5.96 -9.38 16.52
CA VAL A 63 -6.49 -10.69 16.11
C VAL A 63 -7.04 -10.62 14.68
N LEU A 64 -7.72 -9.54 14.31
CA LEU A 64 -8.17 -9.32 12.93
C LEU A 64 -6.98 -9.26 11.96
N TYR A 65 -5.92 -8.51 12.29
CA TYR A 65 -4.71 -8.43 11.47
C TYR A 65 -4.03 -9.79 11.33
N LEU A 66 -3.91 -10.52 12.44
CA LEU A 66 -3.32 -11.84 12.45
C LEU A 66 -4.09 -12.79 11.53
N GLY A 67 -5.43 -12.84 11.65
CA GLY A 67 -6.28 -13.67 10.81
C GLY A 67 -6.12 -13.35 9.32
N CYS A 68 -6.16 -12.07 8.95
CA CYS A 68 -5.98 -11.64 7.57
C CYS A 68 -4.58 -11.95 7.02
N LEU A 69 -3.53 -11.73 7.81
CA LEU A 69 -2.15 -11.97 7.38
C LEU A 69 -1.83 -13.46 7.28
N VAL A 70 -2.30 -14.28 8.23
CA VAL A 70 -2.12 -15.74 8.17
C VAL A 70 -2.84 -16.31 6.95
N ALA A 71 -4.08 -15.90 6.68
CA ALA A 71 -4.80 -16.32 5.48
C ALA A 71 -4.07 -15.91 4.19
N GLY A 72 -3.50 -14.70 4.15
CA GLY A 72 -2.70 -14.24 3.01
C GLY A 72 -1.41 -15.04 2.81
N VAL A 73 -0.69 -15.35 3.89
CA VAL A 73 0.54 -16.19 3.85
C VAL A 73 0.19 -17.61 3.41
N GLU A 74 -0.89 -18.17 3.94
CA GLU A 74 -1.38 -19.51 3.59
C GLU A 74 -1.72 -19.59 2.11
N LEU A 75 -2.44 -18.61 1.58
CA LEU A 75 -2.78 -18.56 0.16
C LEU A 75 -1.52 -18.45 -0.71
N GLY A 76 -0.54 -17.64 -0.31
CA GLY A 76 0.75 -17.52 -0.99
C GLY A 76 1.55 -18.83 -0.96
N TYR A 77 1.55 -19.53 0.18
CA TYR A 77 2.18 -20.83 0.32
C TYR A 77 1.51 -21.90 -0.55
N ALA A 78 0.18 -21.97 -0.51
CA ALA A 78 -0.59 -22.90 -1.31
C ALA A 78 -0.35 -22.70 -2.82
N GLN A 79 -0.30 -21.44 -3.28
CA GLN A 79 0.04 -21.11 -4.66
C GLN A 79 1.45 -21.59 -5.06
N TYR A 80 2.44 -21.36 -4.17
CA TYR A 80 3.82 -21.77 -4.42
C TYR A 80 3.95 -23.30 -4.53
N ARG A 81 3.23 -24.03 -3.66
CA ARG A 81 3.37 -25.47 -3.53
C ARG A 81 2.50 -26.28 -4.52
N PHE A 82 1.33 -25.78 -4.87
CA PHE A 82 0.37 -26.49 -5.73
C PHE A 82 0.29 -25.85 -7.13
N PRO A 83 0.94 -26.44 -8.15
CA PRO A 83 0.97 -25.86 -9.52
C PRO A 83 -0.43 -25.64 -10.12
N GLY A 84 -1.42 -26.47 -9.76
CA GLY A 84 -2.81 -26.32 -10.20
C GLY A 84 -3.46 -24.99 -9.78
N LEU A 85 -3.01 -24.39 -8.67
CA LEU A 85 -3.50 -23.08 -8.21
C LEU A 85 -2.86 -21.91 -8.96
N GLN A 86 -1.72 -22.13 -9.63
CA GLN A 86 -1.04 -21.06 -10.38
C GLN A 86 -1.89 -20.54 -11.54
N ALA A 87 -2.70 -21.40 -12.16
CA ALA A 87 -3.62 -21.01 -13.23
C ALA A 87 -4.77 -20.12 -12.70
N LEU A 88 -5.14 -20.26 -11.42
CA LEU A 88 -6.22 -19.52 -10.78
C LEU A 88 -5.73 -18.34 -9.94
N TRP A 89 -4.42 -18.05 -9.96
CA TRP A 89 -3.81 -17.09 -9.05
C TRP A 89 -4.42 -15.69 -9.10
N ASP A 90 -4.67 -15.18 -10.29
CA ASP A 90 -5.32 -13.88 -10.48
C ASP A 90 -6.74 -13.85 -9.89
N TRP A 91 -7.53 -14.91 -10.06
CA TRP A 91 -8.84 -15.02 -9.45
C TRP A 91 -8.79 -15.13 -7.92
N LEU A 92 -7.80 -15.84 -7.39
CA LEU A 92 -7.56 -15.96 -5.94
C LEU A 92 -7.17 -14.62 -5.33
N LEU A 93 -6.30 -13.85 -6.00
CA LEU A 93 -5.96 -12.49 -5.57
C LEU A 93 -7.18 -11.57 -5.58
N LEU A 94 -8.00 -11.63 -6.65
CA LEU A 94 -9.21 -10.81 -6.73
C LEU A 94 -10.22 -11.18 -5.64
N ALA A 95 -10.43 -12.48 -5.41
CA ALA A 95 -11.29 -12.97 -4.33
C ALA A 95 -10.79 -12.54 -2.95
N SER A 96 -9.47 -12.62 -2.72
CA SER A 96 -8.83 -12.17 -1.48
C SER A 96 -8.98 -10.66 -1.28
N ALA A 97 -8.82 -9.86 -2.34
CA ALA A 97 -9.06 -8.43 -2.29
C ALA A 97 -10.52 -8.14 -1.94
N ALA A 98 -11.48 -8.82 -2.59
CA ALA A 98 -12.92 -8.66 -2.30
C ALA A 98 -13.25 -9.04 -0.85
N ALA A 99 -12.71 -10.16 -0.35
CA ALA A 99 -12.86 -10.56 1.06
C ALA A 99 -12.23 -9.54 2.01
N GLY A 100 -11.06 -9.01 1.67
CA GLY A 100 -10.40 -7.94 2.41
C GLY A 100 -11.23 -6.66 2.47
N PHE A 101 -11.83 -6.23 1.35
CA PHE A 101 -12.77 -5.10 1.34
C PHE A 101 -13.98 -5.37 2.22
N ALA A 102 -14.62 -6.55 2.09
CA ALA A 102 -15.75 -6.92 2.93
C ALA A 102 -15.40 -6.88 4.42
N ALA A 103 -14.24 -7.43 4.80
CA ALA A 103 -13.75 -7.39 6.17
C ALA A 103 -13.44 -5.96 6.64
N ALA A 104 -12.77 -5.13 5.82
CA ALA A 104 -12.47 -3.74 6.13
C ALA A 104 -13.73 -2.93 6.42
N TYR A 105 -14.75 -3.05 5.57
CA TYR A 105 -16.01 -2.34 5.74
C TYR A 105 -16.86 -2.91 6.87
N ARG A 106 -16.85 -4.25 7.08
CA ARG A 106 -17.58 -4.89 8.17
C ARG A 106 -17.03 -4.55 9.55
N PHE A 107 -15.70 -4.51 9.68
CA PHE A 107 -15.01 -4.32 10.96
C PHE A 107 -14.45 -2.89 11.13
N ASP A 108 -14.71 -2.00 10.18
CA ASP A 108 -14.28 -0.59 10.20
C ASP A 108 -12.76 -0.41 10.39
N ASN A 109 -11.97 -1.18 9.65
CA ASN A 109 -10.54 -1.23 9.87
C ASN A 109 -9.72 -0.72 8.68
N ARG A 110 -8.99 0.40 8.88
CA ARG A 110 -8.16 1.05 7.85
C ARG A 110 -6.98 0.21 7.39
N PHE A 111 -6.39 -0.58 8.30
CA PHE A 111 -5.26 -1.45 7.94
C PHE A 111 -5.71 -2.58 7.01
N VAL A 112 -6.84 -3.21 7.31
CA VAL A 112 -7.41 -4.25 6.45
C VAL A 112 -7.81 -3.68 5.08
N LEU A 113 -8.31 -2.44 5.04
CA LEU A 113 -8.56 -1.74 3.78
C LEU A 113 -7.27 -1.51 2.98
N SER A 114 -6.20 -1.09 3.63
CA SER A 114 -4.89 -0.92 2.97
C SER A 114 -4.37 -2.24 2.40
N LEU A 115 -4.56 -3.35 3.14
CA LEU A 115 -4.19 -4.69 2.69
C LEU A 115 -5.04 -5.14 1.49
N ALA A 116 -6.36 -4.88 1.52
CA ALA A 116 -7.26 -5.18 0.41
C ALA A 116 -6.88 -4.40 -0.86
N LEU A 117 -6.56 -3.10 -0.72
CA LEU A 117 -6.07 -2.26 -1.81
C LEU A 117 -4.73 -2.76 -2.35
N ALA A 118 -3.78 -3.14 -1.47
CA ALA A 118 -2.50 -3.71 -1.89
C ALA A 118 -2.69 -5.03 -2.66
N THR A 119 -3.59 -5.91 -2.19
CA THR A 119 -3.92 -7.16 -2.86
C THR A 119 -4.59 -6.92 -4.22
N LEU A 120 -5.49 -5.94 -4.32
CA LEU A 120 -6.09 -5.52 -5.58
C LEU A 120 -5.04 -4.97 -6.56
N GLY A 121 -4.07 -4.18 -6.05
CA GLY A 121 -2.93 -3.71 -6.84
C GLY A 121 -2.05 -4.87 -7.32
N GLY A 122 -1.82 -5.86 -6.47
CA GLY A 122 -1.12 -7.10 -6.82
C GLY A 122 -1.84 -7.88 -7.92
N TRP A 123 -3.16 -8.05 -7.81
CA TRP A 123 -3.99 -8.64 -8.87
C TRP A 123 -3.85 -7.90 -10.19
N PHE A 124 -3.96 -6.58 -10.12
CA PHE A 124 -3.82 -5.72 -11.31
C PHE A 124 -2.44 -5.90 -11.96
N GLY A 125 -1.35 -5.89 -11.18
CA GLY A 125 0.01 -6.10 -11.67
C GLY A 125 0.21 -7.49 -12.30
N VAL A 126 -0.28 -8.56 -11.66
CA VAL A 126 -0.21 -9.93 -12.20
C VAL A 126 -1.00 -10.04 -13.51
N ARG A 127 -2.19 -9.43 -13.55
CA ARG A 127 -3.03 -9.45 -14.75
C ARG A 127 -2.35 -8.74 -15.91
N MET A 128 -1.74 -7.59 -15.65
CA MET A 128 -1.00 -6.82 -16.65
C MET A 128 0.23 -7.56 -17.17
N ALA A 129 0.99 -8.21 -16.30
CA ALA A 129 2.18 -8.97 -16.68
C ALA A 129 1.90 -10.14 -17.64
N ARG A 130 0.65 -10.58 -17.74
CA ARG A 130 0.23 -11.62 -18.71
C ARG A 130 0.03 -11.09 -20.13
N PHE A 131 -0.05 -9.80 -20.33
CA PHE A 131 -0.16 -9.22 -21.67
C PHE A 131 1.23 -9.00 -22.25
N ALA A 132 1.56 -9.72 -23.32
CA ALA A 132 2.88 -9.68 -23.97
C ALA A 132 3.27 -8.30 -24.53
N TRP A 133 2.31 -7.37 -24.68
CA TRP A 133 2.53 -6.01 -25.16
C TRP A 133 2.78 -4.98 -24.05
N VAL A 134 2.77 -5.40 -22.78
CA VAL A 134 3.02 -4.50 -21.64
C VAL A 134 4.52 -4.34 -21.47
N ASP A 135 5.04 -3.22 -21.92
CA ASP A 135 6.40 -2.73 -21.62
C ASP A 135 6.42 -1.87 -20.34
N ALA A 136 7.61 -1.42 -19.97
CA ALA A 136 7.78 -0.55 -18.79
C ALA A 136 6.98 0.76 -18.91
N GLY A 137 6.79 1.29 -20.12
CA GLY A 137 6.00 2.49 -20.36
C GLY A 137 4.52 2.27 -20.09
N SER A 138 3.96 1.19 -20.65
CA SER A 138 2.57 0.79 -20.43
C SER A 138 2.29 0.46 -18.97
N ALA A 139 3.22 -0.23 -18.29
CA ALA A 139 3.08 -0.56 -16.86
C ALA A 139 2.99 0.70 -15.99
N ARG A 140 3.73 1.76 -16.33
CA ARG A 140 3.64 3.05 -15.63
C ARG A 140 2.29 3.73 -15.83
N VAL A 141 1.84 3.83 -17.08
CA VAL A 141 0.52 4.43 -17.39
C VAL A 141 -0.58 3.69 -16.65
N MET A 142 -0.54 2.36 -16.66
CA MET A 142 -1.50 1.51 -15.96
C MET A 142 -1.44 1.69 -14.44
N SER A 143 -0.25 1.86 -13.85
CA SER A 143 -0.11 2.14 -12.42
C SER A 143 -0.70 3.52 -12.04
N VAL A 144 -0.53 4.53 -12.89
CA VAL A 144 -1.21 5.82 -12.72
C VAL A 144 -2.73 5.64 -12.85
N GLY A 145 -3.18 4.86 -13.85
CA GLY A 145 -4.61 4.52 -14.00
C GLY A 145 -5.20 3.84 -12.77
N TYR A 146 -4.47 2.86 -12.20
CA TYR A 146 -4.85 2.23 -10.95
C TYR A 146 -4.99 3.26 -9.80
N ALA A 147 -4.02 4.16 -9.66
CA ALA A 147 -4.06 5.21 -8.64
C ALA A 147 -5.29 6.12 -8.81
N VAL A 148 -5.64 6.50 -10.05
CA VAL A 148 -6.83 7.28 -10.35
C VAL A 148 -8.11 6.51 -10.00
N VAL A 149 -8.20 5.23 -10.34
CA VAL A 149 -9.35 4.37 -9.99
C VAL A 149 -9.50 4.26 -8.46
N VAL A 150 -8.42 4.04 -7.73
CA VAL A 150 -8.43 3.97 -6.26
C VAL A 150 -8.90 5.30 -5.66
N ALA A 151 -8.41 6.44 -6.16
CA ALA A 151 -8.85 7.76 -5.71
C ALA A 151 -10.35 8.00 -6.01
N ALA A 152 -10.81 7.59 -7.20
CA ALA A 152 -12.21 7.69 -7.60
C ALA A 152 -13.11 6.82 -6.72
N LEU A 153 -12.71 5.59 -6.38
CA LEU A 153 -13.43 4.73 -5.44
C LEU A 153 -13.53 5.39 -4.06
N GLY A 154 -12.45 5.96 -3.55
CA GLY A 154 -12.47 6.72 -2.30
C GLY A 154 -13.44 7.92 -2.34
N ALA A 155 -13.42 8.69 -3.42
CA ALA A 155 -14.35 9.82 -3.62
C ALA A 155 -15.80 9.33 -3.71
N THR A 156 -16.07 8.22 -4.40
CA THR A 156 -17.41 7.63 -4.52
C THR A 156 -17.94 7.20 -3.16
N THR A 157 -17.16 6.49 -2.36
CA THR A 157 -17.58 6.05 -1.01
C THR A 157 -17.83 7.25 -0.08
N TRP A 158 -17.03 8.32 -0.22
CA TRP A 158 -17.24 9.57 0.50
C TRP A 158 -18.54 10.26 0.10
N HIS A 159 -18.87 10.34 -1.21
CA HIS A 159 -20.13 10.88 -1.71
C HIS A 159 -21.34 10.05 -1.26
N LEU A 160 -21.22 8.73 -1.29
CA LEU A 160 -22.26 7.81 -0.81
C LEU A 160 -22.42 7.81 0.72
N ARG A 161 -21.62 8.58 1.44
CA ARG A 161 -21.59 8.63 2.91
C ARG A 161 -21.28 7.29 3.56
N LEU A 162 -20.58 6.41 2.84
CA LEU A 162 -20.22 5.08 3.32
C LEU A 162 -18.80 5.12 3.89
N LYS A 163 -18.66 5.04 5.22
CA LYS A 163 -17.35 5.03 5.90
C LYS A 163 -16.45 6.19 5.43
N ARG A 164 -16.93 7.43 5.51
CA ARG A 164 -16.22 8.61 4.99
C ARG A 164 -14.77 8.74 5.43
N HIS A 165 -14.42 8.23 6.61
CA HIS A 165 -13.07 8.24 7.13
C HIS A 165 -12.10 7.31 6.38
N PHE A 166 -12.58 6.43 5.50
CA PHE A 166 -11.76 5.60 4.62
C PHE A 166 -11.17 6.38 3.44
N LEU A 167 -11.73 7.55 3.12
CA LEU A 167 -11.20 8.41 2.05
C LEU A 167 -9.69 8.64 2.19
N ASP A 168 -9.21 8.91 3.40
CA ASP A 168 -7.80 9.12 3.66
C ASP A 168 -6.94 7.91 3.25
N THR A 169 -7.41 6.69 3.56
CA THR A 169 -6.70 5.45 3.20
C THR A 169 -6.64 5.25 1.68
N TYR A 170 -7.77 5.48 0.99
CA TYR A 170 -7.81 5.42 -0.47
C TYR A 170 -6.85 6.43 -1.11
N LEU A 171 -6.89 7.68 -0.64
CA LEU A 171 -6.02 8.73 -1.17
C LEU A 171 -4.54 8.49 -0.85
N GLN A 172 -4.21 7.92 0.32
CA GLN A 172 -2.83 7.55 0.65
C GLN A 172 -2.29 6.49 -0.30
N VAL A 173 -3.06 5.42 -0.56
CA VAL A 173 -2.65 4.37 -1.51
C VAL A 173 -2.55 4.93 -2.93
N ALA A 174 -3.52 5.72 -3.35
CA ALA A 174 -3.51 6.36 -4.67
C ALA A 174 -2.30 7.30 -4.84
N ALA A 175 -1.99 8.12 -3.85
CA ALA A 175 -0.83 9.01 -3.87
C ALA A 175 0.48 8.22 -3.91
N LEU A 176 0.61 7.17 -3.08
CA LEU A 176 1.82 6.35 -3.04
C LEU A 176 2.07 5.66 -4.38
N VAL A 177 1.06 4.98 -4.95
CA VAL A 177 1.21 4.27 -6.23
C VAL A 177 1.40 5.26 -7.38
N GLY A 178 0.60 6.31 -7.46
CA GLY A 178 0.67 7.30 -8.53
C GLY A 178 2.00 8.04 -8.55
N LEU A 179 2.46 8.55 -7.40
CA LEU A 179 3.75 9.23 -7.31
C LEU A 179 4.92 8.27 -7.57
N SER A 180 4.87 7.02 -7.14
CA SER A 180 5.90 6.02 -7.42
C SER A 180 6.00 5.74 -8.92
N ALA A 181 4.87 5.59 -9.62
CA ALA A 181 4.84 5.37 -11.06
C ALA A 181 5.39 6.57 -11.85
N LEU A 182 5.02 7.80 -11.47
CA LEU A 182 5.53 9.02 -12.07
C LEU A 182 7.04 9.19 -11.82
N THR A 183 7.48 8.93 -10.60
CA THR A 183 8.91 8.99 -10.22
C THR A 183 9.72 7.97 -11.00
N TRP A 184 9.21 6.76 -11.22
CA TRP A 184 9.86 5.76 -12.08
C TRP A 184 10.03 6.30 -13.50
N GLY A 185 9.01 6.93 -14.08
CA GLY A 185 9.12 7.56 -15.40
C GLY A 185 10.22 8.61 -15.49
N VAL A 186 10.40 9.43 -14.43
CA VAL A 186 11.49 10.42 -14.35
C VAL A 186 12.85 9.74 -14.20
N MET A 187 12.94 8.61 -13.49
CA MET A 187 14.19 7.86 -13.33
C MET A 187 14.73 7.34 -14.67
N GLU A 188 13.85 6.85 -15.55
CA GLU A 188 14.27 6.38 -16.87
C GLU A 188 14.60 7.54 -17.83
N HIS A 189 13.77 8.58 -17.86
CA HIS A 189 13.88 9.71 -18.77
C HIS A 189 13.78 11.03 -17.99
N ALA A 190 14.92 11.59 -17.58
CA ALA A 190 14.99 12.77 -16.73
C ALA A 190 14.24 13.99 -17.31
N VAL A 191 14.38 14.24 -18.62
CA VAL A 191 13.66 15.32 -19.32
C VAL A 191 12.55 14.70 -20.18
N SER A 192 11.36 14.60 -19.62
CA SER A 192 10.23 13.92 -20.26
C SER A 192 8.90 14.50 -19.75
N PRO A 193 7.77 14.19 -20.40
CA PRO A 193 6.44 14.53 -19.89
C PRO A 193 6.19 14.01 -18.46
N TRP A 194 6.85 12.90 -18.08
CA TRP A 194 6.78 12.33 -16.73
C TRP A 194 7.33 13.27 -15.66
N LEU A 195 8.37 14.06 -15.99
CA LEU A 195 8.90 15.06 -15.07
C LEU A 195 7.85 16.12 -14.74
N VAL A 196 7.23 16.68 -15.77
CA VAL A 196 6.20 17.74 -15.59
C VAL A 196 5.01 17.16 -14.84
N ALA A 197 4.51 15.99 -15.24
CA ALA A 197 3.40 15.33 -14.56
C ALA A 197 3.75 14.98 -13.10
N GLY A 198 4.97 14.48 -12.86
CA GLY A 198 5.45 14.14 -11.53
C GLY A 198 5.55 15.35 -10.60
N LEU A 199 6.09 16.47 -11.10
CA LEU A 199 6.20 17.71 -10.32
C LEU A 199 4.84 18.31 -10.02
N ILE A 200 3.92 18.34 -11.00
CA ILE A 200 2.55 18.82 -10.80
C ILE A 200 1.82 17.95 -9.76
N ALA A 201 1.90 16.61 -9.91
CA ALA A 201 1.29 15.69 -8.97
C ALA A 201 1.88 15.82 -7.56
N ALA A 202 3.22 15.91 -7.44
CA ALA A 202 3.90 16.10 -6.17
C ALA A 202 3.47 17.40 -5.49
N ALA A 203 3.45 18.51 -6.23
CA ALA A 203 2.98 19.81 -5.73
C ALA A 203 1.50 19.76 -5.32
N GLY A 204 0.64 19.11 -6.10
CA GLY A 204 -0.76 18.93 -5.80
C GLY A 204 -0.99 18.12 -4.52
N VAL A 205 -0.25 17.02 -4.34
CA VAL A 205 -0.31 16.19 -3.13
C VAL A 205 0.19 16.94 -1.91
N VAL A 206 1.29 17.72 -2.03
CA VAL A 206 1.78 18.59 -0.93
C VAL A 206 0.73 19.64 -0.57
N ALA A 207 0.19 20.36 -1.55
CA ALA A 207 -0.80 21.41 -1.32
C ALA A 207 -2.09 20.85 -0.69
N GLY A 208 -2.56 19.69 -1.17
CA GLY A 208 -3.69 18.95 -0.60
C GLY A 208 -3.42 18.52 0.84
N GLY A 209 -2.23 17.98 1.10
CA GLY A 209 -1.79 17.56 2.44
C GLY A 209 -1.75 18.72 3.44
N ILE A 210 -1.24 19.89 3.02
CA ILE A 210 -1.22 21.10 3.86
C ILE A 210 -2.63 21.56 4.16
N ARG A 211 -3.52 21.62 3.16
CA ARG A 211 -4.93 22.05 3.33
C ARG A 211 -5.71 21.10 4.23
N ALA A 212 -5.54 19.79 4.02
CA ALA A 212 -6.20 18.75 4.81
C ALA A 212 -5.54 18.52 6.19
N ARG A 213 -4.42 19.19 6.50
CA ARG A 213 -3.59 18.96 7.69
C ARG A 213 -3.13 17.51 7.85
N HIS A 214 -2.95 16.79 6.75
CA HIS A 214 -2.45 15.41 6.71
C HIS A 214 -0.97 15.39 6.30
N PHE A 215 -0.10 15.27 7.30
CA PHE A 215 1.36 15.35 7.09
C PHE A 215 1.90 14.24 6.17
N SER A 216 1.30 13.04 6.15
CA SER A 216 1.72 11.93 5.29
C SER A 216 1.74 12.30 3.79
N PHE A 217 0.71 13.02 3.31
CA PHE A 217 0.68 13.49 1.91
C PHE A 217 1.78 14.49 1.60
N VAL A 218 2.10 15.35 2.56
CA VAL A 218 3.21 16.30 2.41
C VAL A 218 4.52 15.56 2.25
N VAL A 219 4.76 14.51 3.03
CA VAL A 219 5.97 13.68 2.93
C VAL A 219 6.04 12.99 1.57
N TYR A 220 4.94 12.34 1.14
CA TYR A 220 4.93 11.63 -0.15
C TYR A 220 5.22 12.56 -1.32
N GLY A 221 4.56 13.72 -1.39
CA GLY A 221 4.79 14.70 -2.43
C GLY A 221 6.19 15.33 -2.37
N ALA A 222 6.68 15.67 -1.17
CA ALA A 222 8.02 16.22 -1.00
C ALA A 222 9.12 15.25 -1.45
N VAL A 223 9.02 13.96 -1.06
CA VAL A 223 9.98 12.92 -1.47
C VAL A 223 9.95 12.73 -2.98
N ALA A 224 8.77 12.58 -3.59
CA ALA A 224 8.64 12.43 -5.03
C ALA A 224 9.18 13.63 -5.80
N GLY A 225 8.85 14.85 -5.35
CA GLY A 225 9.37 16.09 -5.94
C GLY A 225 10.87 16.21 -5.80
N TYR A 226 11.42 15.88 -4.62
CA TYR A 226 12.86 15.87 -4.38
C TYR A 226 13.59 14.90 -5.32
N VAL A 227 13.11 13.69 -5.47
CA VAL A 227 13.71 12.69 -6.37
C VAL A 227 13.64 13.16 -7.81
N ALA A 228 12.52 13.74 -8.25
CA ALA A 228 12.36 14.26 -9.60
C ALA A 228 13.33 15.41 -9.90
N VAL A 229 13.47 16.37 -9.00
CA VAL A 229 14.41 17.49 -9.13
C VAL A 229 15.87 17.02 -9.09
N SER A 230 16.21 16.13 -8.15
CA SER A 230 17.56 15.58 -8.01
C SER A 230 18.00 14.82 -9.26
N ARG A 231 17.09 14.08 -9.91
CA ARG A 231 17.38 13.33 -11.13
C ARG A 231 17.75 14.26 -12.31
N VAL A 232 17.23 15.48 -12.33
CA VAL A 232 17.59 16.49 -13.35
C VAL A 232 18.90 17.16 -13.02
N LEU A 233 19.16 17.47 -11.75
CA LEU A 233 20.33 18.25 -11.33
C LEU A 233 21.62 17.44 -11.25
N LEU A 234 21.55 16.19 -10.76
CA LEU A 234 22.74 15.35 -10.54
C LEU A 234 23.61 15.10 -11.77
N PRO A 235 23.07 14.86 -12.99
CA PRO A 235 23.90 14.68 -14.18
C PRO A 235 24.70 15.91 -14.59
N HIS A 236 24.32 17.09 -14.11
CA HIS A 236 25.00 18.37 -14.41
C HIS A 236 26.02 18.75 -13.34
N SER A 237 26.23 17.95 -12.32
CA SER A 237 27.19 18.21 -11.27
C SER A 237 28.62 17.95 -11.78
N PRO A 238 29.59 18.81 -11.41
CA PRO A 238 30.96 18.79 -11.96
C PRO A 238 31.84 17.63 -11.44
N GLY A 239 31.29 16.67 -10.71
CA GLY A 239 32.02 15.50 -10.21
C GLY A 239 31.27 14.73 -9.11
N ILE A 240 31.83 13.58 -8.71
CA ILE A 240 31.24 12.70 -7.68
C ILE A 240 31.14 13.43 -6.33
N GLU A 241 32.15 14.23 -5.99
CA GLU A 241 32.18 14.99 -4.72
C GLU A 241 31.06 16.04 -4.67
N ALA A 242 30.85 16.79 -5.76
CA ALA A 242 29.77 17.76 -5.86
C ALA A 242 28.36 17.04 -5.79
N SER A 243 28.22 15.90 -6.44
CA SER A 243 27.01 15.11 -6.37
C SER A 243 26.72 14.62 -4.94
N PHE A 244 27.74 14.13 -4.25
CA PHE A 244 27.63 13.69 -2.87
C PHE A 244 27.24 14.86 -1.95
N PHE A 245 27.91 15.99 -2.08
CA PHE A 245 27.63 17.20 -1.31
C PHE A 245 26.20 17.69 -1.54
N TYR A 246 25.75 17.72 -2.81
CA TYR A 246 24.38 18.06 -3.15
C TYR A 246 23.38 17.15 -2.44
N VAL A 247 23.55 15.81 -2.54
CA VAL A 247 22.60 14.84 -1.95
C VAL A 247 22.55 15.02 -0.42
N VAL A 248 23.70 15.15 0.24
CA VAL A 248 23.74 15.30 1.70
C VAL A 248 23.06 16.60 2.15
N VAL A 249 23.47 17.73 1.56
CA VAL A 249 22.95 19.05 1.97
C VAL A 249 21.47 19.19 1.66
N SER A 250 21.05 18.79 0.45
CA SER A 250 19.63 18.90 0.05
C SER A 250 18.72 17.93 0.81
N SER A 251 19.19 16.72 1.15
CA SER A 251 18.43 15.79 1.99
C SER A 251 18.24 16.34 3.40
N VAL A 252 19.28 16.87 4.01
CA VAL A 252 19.20 17.52 5.33
C VAL A 252 18.25 18.71 5.28
N ALA A 253 18.36 19.57 4.26
CA ALA A 253 17.47 20.72 4.09
C ALA A 253 16.00 20.28 3.93
N MET A 254 15.74 19.22 3.14
CA MET A 254 14.39 18.66 2.98
C MET A 254 13.83 18.13 4.31
N VAL A 255 14.64 17.37 5.07
CA VAL A 255 14.21 16.83 6.39
C VAL A 255 13.90 17.98 7.35
N LEU A 256 14.74 19.00 7.42
CA LEU A 256 14.51 20.19 8.25
C LEU A 256 13.23 20.92 7.85
N ALA A 257 13.00 21.10 6.54
CA ALA A 257 11.77 21.72 6.05
C ALA A 257 10.53 20.90 6.43
N LEU A 258 10.59 19.57 6.30
CA LEU A 258 9.50 18.67 6.72
C LEU A 258 9.26 18.74 8.24
N VAL A 259 10.29 18.78 9.07
CA VAL A 259 10.16 18.92 10.53
C VAL A 259 9.51 20.26 10.90
N VAL A 260 9.93 21.36 10.27
CA VAL A 260 9.31 22.68 10.50
C VAL A 260 7.84 22.68 10.09
N LEU A 261 7.53 22.05 8.95
CA LEU A 261 6.16 21.98 8.44
C LEU A 261 5.30 21.06 9.30
N ALA A 262 5.83 19.95 9.78
CA ALA A 262 5.15 19.06 10.73
C ALA A 262 4.73 19.80 12.01
N ARG A 263 5.64 20.65 12.53
CA ARG A 263 5.33 21.46 13.72
C ARG A 263 4.24 22.49 13.46
N ARG A 264 4.14 23.03 12.24
CA ARG A 264 3.06 23.96 11.86
C ARG A 264 1.71 23.27 11.65
N ILE A 265 1.71 22.10 11.02
CA ILE A 265 0.48 21.33 10.75
C ILE A 265 -0.08 20.72 12.05
N GLY A 266 0.77 20.27 12.98
CA GLY A 266 0.39 19.65 14.24
C GLY A 266 -0.02 20.62 15.36
N ARG A 267 0.09 21.95 15.18
CA ARG A 267 -0.40 22.91 16.17
C ARG A 267 -1.91 23.04 16.05
N PRO A 268 -2.68 22.78 17.12
CA PRO A 268 -4.10 23.13 17.13
C PRO A 268 -4.22 24.66 16.92
N ALA A 269 -5.21 25.04 16.11
CA ALA A 269 -5.55 26.43 15.87
C ALA A 269 -6.27 27.02 17.08
#